data_0eb27ac0f9bf7d0c9bacde49e7fae916
#
_entry.id   0eb27ac0f9bf7d0c9bacde49e7fae916
#
_cell.length_a   1.000
_cell.length_b   1.000
_cell.length_c   1.000
_cell.angle_alpha   90.00
_cell.angle_beta   90.00
_cell.angle_gamma   90.00
#
_symmetry.space_group_name_H-M   'P 1'
#
loop_
_entity.id
_entity.type
_entity.pdbx_description
1 polymer ?
#
loop_
_entity_poly.entity_id
_entity_poly.type
_entity_poly.pdbx_seq_one_letter_code
_entity_poly.pdbx_strand_id
1 'polypeptide(L)'
;YFCTVGMSVYNIHKKPVSVPNVGKVTLTELLNSKKYGKIYIMLGINEVGYKFSNTIEKYSELIEFVKSKQSDAVIFIQANLHVTKSRSDSDKVVNNTAINGLNAELAKLADGKSKFYLDANILFDDKTGGLSSNKSEDSTHLYAKYYSEWGKWIIRQTASLIGEG
;
A
#
# COMPACT_ATOMS: atom_id res chain seq x y z
N TYR A 1 6.50 10.63 4.94
CA TYR A 1 6.39 9.27 4.42
C TYR A 1 7.47 8.40 5.04
N PHE A 2 7.14 7.15 5.38
CA PHE A 2 8.09 6.13 5.81
C PHE A 2 8.23 5.11 4.67
N CYS A 3 9.16 5.34 3.77
CA CYS A 3 9.35 4.51 2.59
C CYS A 3 10.81 4.51 2.12
N THR A 4 11.22 3.42 1.51
CA THR A 4 12.52 3.27 0.83
C THR A 4 12.44 2.14 -0.19
N VAL A 5 13.34 2.14 -1.15
CA VAL A 5 13.43 1.08 -2.18
C VAL A 5 13.58 -0.29 -1.52
N GLY A 6 12.82 -1.27 -2.00
CA GLY A 6 12.83 -2.64 -1.49
C GLY A 6 12.28 -2.78 -0.07
N MET A 7 11.40 -1.86 0.38
CA MET A 7 10.67 -2.05 1.63
C MET A 7 9.62 -3.16 1.46
N SER A 8 9.50 -4.00 2.47
CA SER A 8 8.62 -5.15 2.49
C SER A 8 8.13 -5.43 3.90
N VAL A 9 7.08 -6.25 4.05
CA VAL A 9 6.59 -6.70 5.37
C VAL A 9 7.65 -7.46 6.16
N TYR A 10 8.68 -8.02 5.49
CA TYR A 10 9.77 -8.77 6.10
C TYR A 10 10.88 -7.88 6.70
N ASN A 11 11.01 -6.65 6.24
CA ASN A 11 12.12 -5.78 6.65
C ASN A 11 11.70 -4.44 7.27
N ILE A 12 10.43 -4.05 7.19
CA ILE A 12 9.93 -2.74 7.63
C ILE A 12 10.24 -2.43 9.10
N HIS A 13 10.24 -3.43 9.97
CA HIS A 13 10.53 -3.24 11.40
C HIS A 13 12.01 -2.98 11.69
N LYS A 14 12.90 -3.45 10.82
CA LYS A 14 14.36 -3.41 11.03
C LYS A 14 15.06 -2.33 10.22
N LYS A 15 14.44 -1.88 9.12
CA LYS A 15 15.07 -0.97 8.15
C LYS A 15 14.81 0.48 8.55
N PRO A 16 15.83 1.22 9.01
CA PRO A 16 15.65 2.63 9.32
C PRO A 16 15.52 3.43 8.02
N VAL A 17 14.70 4.47 8.07
CA VAL A 17 14.36 5.33 6.92
C VAL A 17 14.60 6.79 7.30
N SER A 18 15.13 7.58 6.38
CA SER A 18 15.22 9.02 6.52
C SER A 18 13.85 9.64 6.28
N VAL A 19 13.26 10.19 7.34
CA VAL A 19 11.93 10.83 7.31
C VAL A 19 12.14 12.35 7.39
N PRO A 20 11.59 13.15 6.45
CA PRO A 20 11.70 14.61 6.48
C PRO A 20 11.28 15.19 7.83
N ASN A 21 12.08 16.12 8.35
CA ASN A 21 11.88 16.79 9.65
C ASN A 21 11.91 15.88 10.91
N VAL A 22 12.27 14.59 10.75
CA VAL A 22 12.40 13.65 11.87
C VAL A 22 13.81 13.07 11.95
N GLY A 23 14.43 12.81 10.80
CA GLY A 23 15.73 12.18 10.70
C GLY A 23 15.64 10.69 10.32
N LYS A 24 16.72 9.94 10.56
CA LYS A 24 16.79 8.51 10.27
C LYS A 24 16.23 7.71 11.45
N VAL A 25 15.09 7.09 11.25
CA VAL A 25 14.32 6.40 12.30
C VAL A 25 13.81 5.05 11.82
N THR A 26 13.60 4.14 12.76
CA THR A 26 12.82 2.90 12.55
C THR A 26 11.31 3.18 12.57
N LEU A 27 10.50 2.22 12.12
CA LEU A 27 9.04 2.34 12.21
C LEU A 27 8.59 2.54 13.66
N THR A 28 9.18 1.81 14.61
CA THR A 28 8.84 1.93 16.03
C THR A 28 9.11 3.33 16.59
N GLU A 29 10.29 3.87 16.30
CA GLU A 29 10.64 5.23 16.72
C GLU A 29 9.70 6.27 16.12
N LEU A 30 9.38 6.15 14.83
CA LEU A 30 8.44 7.04 14.16
C LEU A 30 7.04 6.98 14.80
N LEU A 31 6.50 5.77 15.02
CA LEU A 31 5.18 5.60 15.61
C LEU A 31 5.12 6.05 17.08
N ASN A 32 6.23 6.04 17.79
CA ASN A 32 6.32 6.56 19.15
C ASN A 32 6.54 8.08 19.21
N SER A 33 6.95 8.72 18.12
CA SER A 33 7.35 10.14 18.12
C SER A 33 6.17 11.11 18.24
N LYS A 34 5.00 10.72 17.74
CA LYS A 34 3.77 11.52 17.77
C LYS A 34 2.53 10.67 17.53
N LYS A 35 1.35 11.24 17.79
CA LYS A 35 0.06 10.64 17.43
C LYS A 35 -0.31 10.93 15.99
N TYR A 36 -0.85 9.91 15.32
CA TYR A 36 -1.36 9.98 13.96
C TYR A 36 -2.87 9.71 13.97
N GLY A 37 -3.66 10.55 13.33
CA GLY A 37 -5.10 10.28 13.16
C GLY A 37 -5.38 9.27 12.05
N LYS A 38 -4.56 9.27 11.01
CA LYS A 38 -4.73 8.42 9.82
C LYS A 38 -3.37 7.86 9.40
N ILE A 39 -3.33 6.56 9.09
CA ILE A 39 -2.12 5.87 8.63
C ILE A 39 -2.46 5.07 7.37
N TYR A 40 -1.74 5.33 6.29
CA TYR A 40 -1.90 4.65 5.01
C TYR A 40 -0.75 3.66 4.82
N ILE A 41 -1.08 2.39 4.54
CA ILE A 41 -0.11 1.32 4.35
C ILE A 41 -0.26 0.77 2.93
N MET A 42 0.83 0.77 2.17
CA MET A 42 0.93 0.14 0.87
C MET A 42 2.26 -0.60 0.77
N LEU A 43 2.20 -1.91 0.82
CA LEU A 43 3.30 -2.85 0.68
C LEU A 43 2.81 -4.07 -0.08
N GLY A 44 3.72 -4.91 -0.55
CA GLY A 44 3.36 -6.21 -1.10
C GLY A 44 3.86 -6.45 -2.52
N ILE A 45 4.08 -5.41 -3.33
CA ILE A 45 4.58 -5.61 -4.71
C ILE A 45 5.95 -6.32 -4.73
N ASN A 46 6.78 -6.09 -3.72
CA ASN A 46 8.09 -6.74 -3.58
C ASN A 46 7.99 -8.18 -3.08
N GLU A 47 6.83 -8.58 -2.59
CA GLU A 47 6.54 -9.91 -2.04
C GLU A 47 5.69 -10.76 -2.99
N VAL A 48 5.19 -10.20 -4.09
CA VAL A 48 4.41 -10.95 -5.07
C VAL A 48 5.21 -12.17 -5.55
N GLY A 49 4.59 -13.35 -5.45
CA GLY A 49 5.24 -14.63 -5.78
C GLY A 49 6.12 -15.23 -4.68
N TYR A 50 6.27 -14.58 -3.52
CA TYR A 50 7.07 -15.09 -2.43
C TYR A 50 6.21 -15.45 -1.21
N LYS A 51 6.24 -16.74 -0.80
CA LYS A 51 5.61 -17.27 0.45
C LYS A 51 4.25 -16.63 0.77
N PHE A 52 3.30 -16.71 -0.13
CA PHE A 52 2.04 -15.97 -0.12
C PHE A 52 1.35 -15.93 1.25
N SER A 53 1.06 -17.09 1.86
CA SER A 53 0.37 -17.15 3.17
C SER A 53 1.18 -16.47 4.28
N ASN A 54 2.50 -16.62 4.29
CA ASN A 54 3.36 -15.97 5.26
C ASN A 54 3.43 -14.45 5.03
N THR A 55 3.35 -13.99 3.78
CA THR A 55 3.27 -12.56 3.46
C THR A 55 1.99 -11.93 4.04
N ILE A 56 0.85 -12.61 3.90
CA ILE A 56 -0.42 -12.15 4.48
C ILE A 56 -0.36 -12.10 6.01
N GLU A 57 0.18 -13.15 6.64
CA GLU A 57 0.38 -13.18 8.09
C GLU A 57 1.24 -12.01 8.56
N LYS A 58 2.38 -11.77 7.92
CA LYS A 58 3.27 -10.64 8.23
C LYS A 58 2.62 -9.27 8.00
N TYR A 59 1.75 -9.17 7.01
CA TYR A 59 0.99 -7.95 6.78
C TYR A 59 -0.03 -7.71 7.90
N SER A 60 -0.73 -8.76 8.33
CA SER A 60 -1.63 -8.70 9.48
C SER A 60 -0.90 -8.31 10.76
N GLU A 61 0.25 -8.95 11.05
CA GLU A 61 1.12 -8.61 12.19
C GLU A 61 1.55 -7.13 12.15
N LEU A 62 1.90 -6.61 10.97
CA LEU A 62 2.26 -5.20 10.80
C LEU A 62 1.09 -4.26 11.17
N ILE A 63 -0.12 -4.57 10.70
CA ILE A 63 -1.31 -3.76 11.00
C ILE A 63 -1.58 -3.77 12.52
N GLU A 64 -1.55 -4.92 13.15
CA GLU A 64 -1.76 -5.03 14.61
C GLU A 64 -0.65 -4.32 15.38
N PHE A 65 0.60 -4.41 14.92
CA PHE A 65 1.70 -3.65 15.51
C PHE A 65 1.46 -2.13 15.41
N VAL A 66 1.05 -1.62 14.25
CA VAL A 66 0.72 -0.21 14.06
C VAL A 66 -0.42 0.21 14.99
N LYS A 67 -1.48 -0.60 15.09
CA LYS A 67 -2.61 -0.35 16.01
C LYS A 67 -2.17 -0.35 17.46
N SER A 68 -1.26 -1.23 17.87
CA SER A 68 -0.74 -1.26 19.25
C SER A 68 0.01 0.01 19.65
N LYS A 69 0.62 0.71 18.67
CA LYS A 69 1.34 1.97 18.88
C LYS A 69 0.45 3.21 18.69
N GLN A 70 -0.58 3.09 17.89
CA GLN A 70 -1.46 4.15 17.43
C GLN A 70 -2.93 3.70 17.52
N SER A 71 -3.42 3.44 18.74
CA SER A 71 -4.74 2.86 19.02
C SER A 71 -5.89 3.66 18.41
N ASP A 72 -5.77 4.99 18.38
CA ASP A 72 -6.81 5.90 17.92
C ASP A 72 -6.73 6.17 16.41
N ALA A 73 -5.64 5.77 15.75
CA ALA A 73 -5.48 5.98 14.33
C ALA A 73 -6.41 5.10 13.49
N VAL A 74 -7.01 5.67 12.45
CA VAL A 74 -7.66 4.91 11.39
C VAL A 74 -6.60 4.44 10.40
N ILE A 75 -6.62 3.14 10.09
CA ILE A 75 -5.67 2.53 9.15
C ILE A 75 -6.34 2.34 7.79
N PHE A 76 -5.66 2.80 6.75
CA PHE A 76 -6.06 2.61 5.35
C PHE A 76 -5.07 1.67 4.66
N ILE A 77 -5.52 0.46 4.35
CA ILE A 77 -4.77 -0.56 3.63
C ILE A 77 -4.98 -0.28 2.14
N GLN A 78 -3.92 0.03 1.42
CA GLN A 78 -4.01 0.31 -0.01
C GLN A 78 -3.68 -0.94 -0.83
N ALA A 79 -4.47 -1.17 -1.88
CA ALA A 79 -4.17 -2.16 -2.91
C ALA A 79 -2.81 -1.88 -3.55
N ASN A 80 -2.09 -2.92 -3.89
CA ASN A 80 -0.97 -2.80 -4.82
C ASN A 80 -1.51 -2.46 -6.21
N LEU A 81 -0.86 -1.52 -6.87
CA LEU A 81 -1.22 -1.17 -8.24
C LEU A 81 -0.90 -2.34 -9.18
N HIS A 82 -1.74 -2.49 -10.19
CA HIS A 82 -1.49 -3.43 -11.27
C HIS A 82 -0.26 -3.02 -12.08
N VAL A 83 0.33 -3.99 -12.75
CA VAL A 83 1.28 -3.76 -13.83
C VAL A 83 0.54 -3.69 -15.17
N THR A 84 1.19 -3.20 -16.23
CA THR A 84 0.57 -3.19 -17.56
C THR A 84 0.25 -4.61 -18.02
N LYS A 85 -0.74 -4.73 -18.92
CA LYS A 85 -1.09 -6.04 -19.49
C LYS A 85 0.12 -6.73 -20.11
N SER A 86 0.94 -6.00 -20.86
CA SER A 86 2.14 -6.56 -21.50
C SER A 86 3.11 -7.16 -20.48
N ARG A 87 3.35 -6.46 -19.36
CA ARG A 87 4.18 -7.01 -18.29
C ARG A 87 3.53 -8.21 -17.63
N SER A 88 2.25 -8.10 -17.29
CA SER A 88 1.49 -9.19 -16.68
C SER A 88 1.52 -10.48 -17.48
N ASP A 89 1.42 -10.37 -18.82
CA ASP A 89 1.44 -11.53 -19.72
C ASP A 89 2.82 -12.17 -19.82
N SER A 90 3.89 -11.40 -19.62
CA SER A 90 5.29 -11.85 -19.80
C SER A 90 5.97 -12.26 -18.50
N ASP A 91 5.53 -11.76 -17.35
CA ASP A 91 6.16 -12.01 -16.05
C ASP A 91 5.40 -13.11 -15.28
N LYS A 92 6.07 -14.23 -15.05
CA LYS A 92 5.47 -15.38 -14.33
C LYS A 92 5.29 -15.14 -12.83
N VAL A 93 5.92 -14.12 -12.28
CA VAL A 93 5.93 -13.82 -10.84
C VAL A 93 5.13 -12.55 -10.57
N VAL A 94 5.54 -11.42 -11.15
CA VAL A 94 4.87 -10.13 -10.96
C VAL A 94 3.85 -9.92 -12.08
N ASN A 95 2.67 -10.47 -11.91
CA ASN A 95 1.56 -10.37 -12.85
C ASN A 95 0.25 -10.00 -12.13
N ASN A 96 -0.74 -9.54 -12.87
CA ASN A 96 -1.98 -9.04 -12.28
C ASN A 96 -2.81 -10.13 -11.62
N THR A 97 -2.68 -11.39 -12.00
CA THR A 97 -3.33 -12.50 -11.28
C THR A 97 -2.77 -12.63 -9.86
N ALA A 98 -1.46 -12.60 -9.72
CA ALA A 98 -0.79 -12.68 -8.42
C ALA A 98 -1.06 -11.42 -7.57
N ILE A 99 -1.03 -10.23 -8.18
CA ILE A 99 -1.35 -8.96 -7.52
C ILE A 99 -2.80 -8.96 -7.03
N ASN A 100 -3.76 -9.40 -7.85
CA ASN A 100 -5.16 -9.52 -7.47
C ASN A 100 -5.37 -10.49 -6.31
N GLY A 101 -4.67 -11.63 -6.32
CA GLY A 101 -4.70 -12.57 -5.22
C GLY A 101 -4.23 -11.94 -3.90
N LEU A 102 -3.11 -11.18 -3.94
CA LEU A 102 -2.61 -10.46 -2.78
C LEU A 102 -3.61 -9.37 -2.33
N ASN A 103 -4.08 -8.55 -3.23
CA ASN A 103 -5.03 -7.47 -2.94
C ASN A 103 -6.33 -8.00 -2.32
N ALA A 104 -6.84 -9.13 -2.80
CA ALA A 104 -8.03 -9.78 -2.24
C ALA A 104 -7.84 -10.21 -0.78
N GLU A 105 -6.67 -10.73 -0.42
CA GLU A 105 -6.36 -11.06 0.97
C GLU A 105 -6.16 -9.81 1.83
N LEU A 106 -5.49 -8.77 1.31
CA LEU A 106 -5.33 -7.50 2.01
C LEU A 106 -6.69 -6.83 2.30
N ALA A 107 -7.64 -6.93 1.38
CA ALA A 107 -8.98 -6.40 1.57
C ALA A 107 -9.72 -7.03 2.77
N LYS A 108 -9.47 -8.32 3.07
CA LYS A 108 -10.07 -9.01 4.22
C LYS A 108 -9.54 -8.52 5.58
N LEU A 109 -8.41 -7.82 5.61
CA LEU A 109 -7.85 -7.24 6.84
C LEU A 109 -8.59 -5.96 7.27
N ALA A 110 -9.42 -5.39 6.40
CA ALA A 110 -10.29 -4.27 6.74
C ALA A 110 -11.49 -4.74 7.58
N ASP A 111 -11.89 -3.92 8.55
CA ASP A 111 -13.04 -4.19 9.43
C ASP A 111 -14.21 -3.20 9.22
N GLY A 112 -14.03 -2.22 8.34
CA GLY A 112 -15.01 -1.18 8.06
C GLY A 112 -15.29 -0.21 9.21
N LYS A 113 -14.46 -0.23 10.27
CA LYS A 113 -14.61 0.62 11.47
C LYS A 113 -13.34 1.44 11.76
N SER A 114 -12.23 0.76 11.91
CA SER A 114 -10.92 1.35 12.19
C SER A 114 -9.86 0.99 11.17
N LYS A 115 -10.17 0.04 10.31
CA LYS A 115 -9.32 -0.43 9.20
C LYS A 115 -10.17 -0.45 7.93
N PHE A 116 -9.75 0.29 6.93
CA PHE A 116 -10.42 0.39 5.63
C PHE A 116 -9.50 -0.03 4.50
N TYR A 117 -10.08 -0.54 3.42
CA TYR A 117 -9.35 -0.88 2.22
C TYR A 117 -9.60 0.15 1.12
N LEU A 118 -8.54 0.55 0.42
CA LEU A 118 -8.57 1.50 -0.69
C LEU A 118 -7.93 0.85 -1.92
N ASP A 119 -8.66 0.85 -3.03
CA ASP A 119 -8.16 0.34 -4.31
C ASP A 119 -8.08 1.46 -5.35
N ALA A 120 -6.88 1.98 -5.55
CA ALA A 120 -6.60 3.03 -6.51
C ALA A 120 -6.45 2.51 -7.96
N ASN A 121 -6.50 1.21 -8.20
CA ASN A 121 -6.46 0.66 -9.57
C ASN A 121 -7.58 1.22 -10.45
N ILE A 122 -8.73 1.53 -9.86
CA ILE A 122 -9.84 2.19 -10.55
C ILE A 122 -9.46 3.50 -11.27
N LEU A 123 -8.40 4.19 -10.84
CA LEU A 123 -7.91 5.43 -11.47
C LEU A 123 -6.97 5.17 -12.64
N PHE A 124 -6.26 4.06 -12.59
CA PHE A 124 -5.05 3.87 -13.39
C PHE A 124 -5.14 2.73 -14.38
N ASP A 125 -6.06 1.79 -14.16
CA ASP A 125 -6.29 0.69 -15.06
C ASP A 125 -6.95 1.16 -16.37
N ASP A 126 -6.70 0.40 -17.41
CA ASP A 126 -7.42 0.50 -18.68
C ASP A 126 -8.45 -0.65 -18.82
N LYS A 127 -9.08 -0.72 -19.97
CA LYS A 127 -10.08 -1.75 -20.30
C LYS A 127 -9.57 -3.19 -20.26
N THR A 128 -8.27 -3.40 -20.14
CA THR A 128 -7.65 -4.73 -20.00
C THR A 128 -7.59 -5.21 -18.55
N GLY A 129 -7.95 -4.36 -17.59
CA GLY A 129 -7.84 -4.65 -16.17
C GLY A 129 -6.41 -4.60 -15.64
N GLY A 130 -5.52 -3.89 -16.32
CA GLY A 130 -4.15 -3.63 -15.91
C GLY A 130 -3.80 -2.16 -16.00
N LEU A 131 -2.69 -1.77 -15.41
CA LEU A 131 -2.17 -0.41 -15.47
C LEU A 131 -2.11 0.07 -16.93
N SER A 132 -2.71 1.20 -17.21
CA SER A 132 -2.68 1.78 -18.55
C SER A 132 -1.24 2.11 -18.97
N SER A 133 -0.82 1.62 -20.13
CA SER A 133 0.56 1.75 -20.62
C SER A 133 1.01 3.20 -20.81
N ASN A 134 0.08 4.13 -21.02
CA ASN A 134 0.38 5.56 -21.13
C ASN A 134 0.60 6.25 -19.78
N LYS A 135 0.40 5.54 -18.66
CA LYS A 135 0.59 6.04 -17.30
C LYS A 135 1.89 5.56 -16.64
N SER A 136 2.67 4.73 -17.34
CA SER A 136 3.92 4.14 -16.84
C SER A 136 4.98 4.09 -17.93
N GLU A 137 6.24 4.28 -17.54
CA GLU A 137 7.38 4.09 -18.45
C GLU A 137 7.93 2.66 -18.40
N ASP A 138 7.99 2.10 -17.21
CA ASP A 138 8.58 0.78 -16.93
C ASP A 138 7.53 -0.34 -16.77
N SER A 139 6.28 -0.06 -17.14
CA SER A 139 5.17 -0.99 -17.03
C SER A 139 4.75 -1.38 -15.61
N THR A 140 5.29 -0.71 -14.59
CA THR A 140 5.07 -1.01 -13.17
C THR A 140 4.76 0.23 -12.34
N HIS A 141 5.53 1.30 -12.52
CA HIS A 141 5.42 2.48 -11.70
C HIS A 141 4.70 3.60 -12.46
N LEU A 142 3.83 4.32 -11.76
CA LEU A 142 3.17 5.50 -12.32
C LEU A 142 4.17 6.62 -12.58
N TYR A 143 3.96 7.36 -13.65
CA TYR A 143 4.61 8.66 -13.82
C TYR A 143 4.30 9.59 -12.65
N ALA A 144 5.28 10.40 -12.24
CA ALA A 144 5.16 11.34 -11.12
C ALA A 144 3.94 12.25 -11.20
N LYS A 145 3.54 12.67 -12.40
CA LYS A 145 2.37 13.54 -12.63
C LYS A 145 1.05 12.97 -12.10
N TYR A 146 0.91 11.65 -11.97
CA TYR A 146 -0.32 11.00 -11.50
C TYR A 146 -0.44 10.90 -9.97
N TYR A 147 0.65 11.14 -9.23
CA TYR A 147 0.59 11.10 -7.77
C TYR A 147 -0.30 12.19 -7.17
N SER A 148 -0.43 13.34 -7.85
CA SER A 148 -1.37 14.39 -7.40
C SER A 148 -2.83 13.95 -7.52
N GLU A 149 -3.19 13.28 -8.61
CA GLU A 149 -4.53 12.70 -8.82
C GLU A 149 -4.82 11.64 -7.75
N TRP A 150 -3.87 10.73 -7.53
CA TRP A 150 -3.96 9.70 -6.51
C TRP A 150 -4.16 10.29 -5.11
N GLY A 151 -3.36 11.28 -4.73
CA GLY A 151 -3.48 11.95 -3.44
C GLY A 151 -4.85 12.60 -3.23
N LYS A 152 -5.38 13.30 -4.23
CA LYS A 152 -6.73 13.89 -4.18
C LYS A 152 -7.81 12.81 -4.05
N TRP A 153 -7.66 11.68 -4.74
CA TRP A 153 -8.59 10.56 -4.65
C TRP A 153 -8.56 9.93 -3.25
N ILE A 154 -7.36 9.67 -2.68
CA ILE A 154 -7.22 9.15 -1.31
C ILE A 154 -7.95 10.06 -0.32
N ILE A 155 -7.76 11.39 -0.40
CA ILE A 155 -8.42 12.34 0.50
C ILE A 155 -9.94 12.21 0.42
N ARG A 156 -10.52 12.18 -0.80
CA ARG A 156 -11.97 12.03 -0.99
C ARG A 156 -12.50 10.70 -0.47
N GLN A 157 -11.82 9.59 -0.77
CA GLN A 157 -12.24 8.26 -0.31
C GLN A 157 -12.16 8.17 1.22
N THR A 158 -11.10 8.69 1.81
CA THR A 158 -10.96 8.74 3.26
C THR A 158 -12.11 9.50 3.91
N ALA A 159 -12.40 10.71 3.45
CA ALA A 159 -13.50 11.53 3.99
C ALA A 159 -14.86 10.79 3.91
N SER A 160 -15.13 10.15 2.78
CA SER A 160 -16.35 9.36 2.59
C SER A 160 -16.45 8.17 3.55
N LEU A 161 -15.34 7.47 3.79
CA LEU A 161 -15.33 6.25 4.61
C LEU A 161 -15.46 6.53 6.11
N ILE A 162 -14.94 7.66 6.59
CA ILE A 162 -14.97 8.01 8.03
C ILE A 162 -15.99 9.10 8.37
N GLY A 163 -16.82 9.51 7.41
CA GLY A 163 -17.89 10.49 7.64
C GLY A 163 -17.37 11.93 7.83
N GLU A 164 -16.19 12.26 7.32
CA GLU A 164 -15.65 13.63 7.29
C GLU A 164 -15.98 14.29 5.93
N GLY A 165 -17.23 14.38 5.56
CA GLY A 165 -17.73 14.99 4.32
C GLY A 165 -18.56 16.24 4.57
#